data_3451bfa563426326c111028c0246bbc0
#
_entry.id   3451bfa563426326c111028c0246bbc0
#
_cell.length_a   1.000
_cell.length_b   1.000
_cell.length_c   1.000
_cell.angle_alpha   90.00
_cell.angle_beta   90.00
_cell.angle_gamma   90.00
#
_symmetry.space_group_name_H-M   'P 1'
#
loop_
_entity.id
_entity.type
_entity.pdbx_description
1 polymer ?
#
loop_
_entity_poly.entity_id
_entity_poly.type
_entity_poly.pdbx_seq_one_letter_code
_entity_poly.pdbx_strand_id
1 'polypeptide(L)'
;YYATWDTGLHVKIPFIDRVAKNVSLKEQVVDFKPQPVITKDNVTMQIDTVVFFQITDPKLYCYGVESPISAIENLSATTLRNIIGELELDSTLTSRDTINAKIRVILDEATDPWGIKVNRVELKNIIPPREIQDAMEKQMKAERERREAILRAEGEKKSTVLVAEGKKESAILDAEAEKQAAILRAEAHKEACLLYTSPSPRDPKTSR
;
A
#
# COMPACT_ATOMS: atom_id res chain seq x y z
N TYR A 1 35.85 -5.94 -35.23
CA TYR A 1 34.51 -5.34 -35.37
C TYR A 1 34.45 -4.62 -36.74
N TYR A 2 33.51 -5.02 -37.58
CA TYR A 2 33.34 -4.41 -38.89
C TYR A 2 32.08 -3.50 -38.95
N ALA A 3 30.95 -4.04 -38.57
CA ALA A 3 29.70 -3.29 -38.56
C ALA A 3 28.67 -3.93 -37.63
N THR A 4 27.73 -3.11 -37.13
CA THR A 4 26.48 -3.56 -36.52
C THR A 4 25.41 -3.61 -37.62
N TRP A 5 24.71 -4.72 -37.72
CA TRP A 5 23.60 -4.87 -38.68
C TRP A 5 22.30 -4.59 -37.99
N ASP A 6 21.58 -3.61 -38.49
CA ASP A 6 20.22 -3.32 -38.07
C ASP A 6 19.18 -4.21 -38.77
N THR A 7 17.91 -3.99 -38.52
CA THR A 7 16.83 -4.73 -39.16
C THR A 7 16.83 -4.48 -40.69
N GLY A 8 17.03 -5.53 -41.46
CA GLY A 8 17.04 -5.43 -42.93
C GLY A 8 17.72 -6.62 -43.62
N LEU A 9 17.83 -6.55 -44.95
CA LEU A 9 18.55 -7.51 -45.73
C LEU A 9 20.06 -7.17 -45.75
N HIS A 10 20.87 -8.05 -45.17
CA HIS A 10 22.33 -7.90 -45.16
C HIS A 10 22.99 -9.07 -45.89
N VAL A 11 23.97 -8.74 -46.72
CA VAL A 11 24.74 -9.74 -47.47
C VAL A 11 26.04 -10.00 -46.71
N LYS A 12 26.29 -11.26 -46.46
CA LYS A 12 27.51 -11.77 -45.82
C LYS A 12 28.40 -12.46 -46.81
N ILE A 13 29.69 -12.14 -46.80
CA ILE A 13 30.69 -12.85 -47.60
C ILE A 13 31.12 -14.10 -46.81
N PRO A 14 30.75 -15.33 -47.31
CA PRO A 14 31.19 -16.56 -46.65
C PRO A 14 32.74 -16.59 -46.65
N PHE A 15 33.37 -17.06 -45.62
CA PHE A 15 34.79 -17.13 -45.30
C PHE A 15 35.45 -15.87 -44.69
N ILE A 16 34.94 -14.64 -45.00
CA ILE A 16 35.52 -13.40 -44.45
C ILE A 16 34.68 -12.90 -43.25
N ASP A 17 33.37 -12.92 -43.40
CA ASP A 17 32.45 -12.35 -42.39
C ASP A 17 31.90 -13.43 -41.45
N ARG A 18 32.03 -13.19 -40.16
CA ARG A 18 31.46 -14.03 -39.11
C ARG A 18 30.50 -13.21 -38.23
N VAL A 19 29.27 -13.69 -38.06
CA VAL A 19 28.35 -13.11 -37.07
C VAL A 19 28.88 -13.46 -35.66
N ALA A 20 29.26 -12.46 -34.90
CA ALA A 20 29.82 -12.63 -33.56
C ALA A 20 28.72 -13.00 -32.56
N LYS A 21 27.63 -12.24 -32.52
CA LYS A 21 26.52 -12.46 -31.58
C LYS A 21 25.23 -11.82 -32.13
N ASN A 22 24.11 -12.48 -31.85
CA ASN A 22 22.78 -11.92 -32.09
C ASN A 22 22.26 -11.34 -30.78
N VAL A 23 21.93 -10.07 -30.76
CA VAL A 23 21.53 -9.33 -29.54
C VAL A 23 20.09 -8.85 -29.71
N SER A 24 19.23 -9.14 -28.74
CA SER A 24 17.86 -8.62 -28.71
C SER A 24 17.87 -7.26 -28.03
N LEU A 25 17.33 -6.26 -28.71
CA LEU A 25 17.16 -4.89 -28.15
C LEU A 25 15.89 -4.75 -27.31
N LYS A 26 15.12 -5.83 -27.17
CA LYS A 26 13.94 -5.84 -26.31
C LYS A 26 14.37 -5.86 -24.84
N GLU A 27 13.49 -5.35 -23.98
CA GLU A 27 13.67 -5.47 -22.54
C GLU A 27 13.82 -6.94 -22.13
N GLN A 28 14.83 -7.22 -21.36
CA GLN A 28 15.14 -8.55 -20.84
C GLN A 28 14.99 -8.53 -19.32
N VAL A 29 14.57 -9.67 -18.77
CA VAL A 29 14.40 -9.88 -17.33
C VAL A 29 15.34 -10.98 -16.92
N VAL A 30 16.14 -10.71 -15.89
CA VAL A 30 17.01 -11.71 -15.28
C VAL A 30 16.70 -11.82 -13.80
N ASP A 31 16.43 -13.05 -13.39
CA ASP A 31 16.17 -13.41 -12.00
C ASP A 31 17.50 -13.93 -11.40
N PHE A 32 18.00 -13.26 -10.40
CA PHE A 32 19.26 -13.64 -9.75
C PHE A 32 18.97 -14.53 -8.55
N LYS A 33 19.91 -15.44 -8.27
CA LYS A 33 19.84 -16.36 -7.13
C LYS A 33 19.81 -15.59 -5.80
N PRO A 34 19.18 -16.17 -4.75
CA PRO A 34 19.17 -15.59 -3.43
C PRO A 34 20.56 -15.27 -2.93
N GLN A 35 20.78 -14.02 -2.53
CA GLN A 35 22.06 -13.55 -2.00
C GLN A 35 21.96 -13.40 -0.48
N PRO A 36 22.91 -13.98 0.27
CA PRO A 36 22.97 -13.77 1.71
C PRO A 36 23.48 -12.35 2.00
N VAL A 37 22.74 -11.61 2.78
CA VAL A 37 23.07 -10.24 3.23
C VAL A 37 22.91 -10.14 4.73
N ILE A 38 23.66 -9.22 5.35
CA ILE A 38 23.61 -8.97 6.79
C ILE A 38 23.14 -7.53 7.00
N THR A 39 22.10 -7.36 7.81
CA THR A 39 21.60 -6.03 8.18
C THR A 39 22.45 -5.38 9.25
N LYS A 40 22.20 -4.10 9.52
CA LYS A 40 22.82 -3.34 10.61
C LYS A 40 22.61 -4.00 11.98
N ASP A 41 21.47 -4.65 12.17
CA ASP A 41 21.11 -5.40 13.39
C ASP A 41 21.77 -6.78 13.48
N ASN A 42 22.74 -7.07 12.59
CA ASN A 42 23.45 -8.33 12.51
C ASN A 42 22.57 -9.56 12.23
N VAL A 43 21.46 -9.36 11.50
CA VAL A 43 20.59 -10.44 11.04
C VAL A 43 20.98 -10.84 9.63
N THR A 44 21.29 -12.13 9.44
CA THR A 44 21.55 -12.69 8.11
C THR A 44 20.24 -13.05 7.44
N MET A 45 19.99 -12.51 6.24
CA MET A 45 18.81 -12.81 5.45
C MET A 45 19.18 -13.18 4.02
N GLN A 46 18.25 -13.84 3.32
CA GLN A 46 18.40 -14.13 1.90
C GLN A 46 17.44 -13.24 1.11
N ILE A 47 17.98 -12.60 0.07
CA ILE A 47 17.21 -11.68 -0.78
C ILE A 47 17.40 -12.06 -2.24
N ASP A 48 16.27 -12.24 -2.93
CA ASP A 48 16.18 -12.48 -4.36
C ASP A 48 15.97 -11.15 -5.07
N THR A 49 16.68 -10.94 -6.18
CA THR A 49 16.61 -9.72 -6.97
C THR A 49 16.27 -10.03 -8.42
N VAL A 50 15.36 -9.27 -8.98
CA VAL A 50 15.02 -9.32 -10.42
C VAL A 50 15.42 -7.99 -11.04
N VAL A 51 16.16 -8.06 -12.14
CA VAL A 51 16.63 -6.89 -12.88
C VAL A 51 16.00 -6.87 -14.26
N PHE A 52 15.37 -5.75 -14.59
CA PHE A 52 14.82 -5.44 -15.91
C PHE A 52 15.78 -4.49 -16.62
N PHE A 53 16.34 -4.92 -17.71
CA PHE A 53 17.30 -4.12 -18.46
C PHE A 53 17.07 -4.23 -19.96
N GLN A 54 17.57 -3.24 -20.67
CA GLN A 54 17.52 -3.17 -22.12
C GLN A 54 18.91 -2.87 -22.66
N ILE A 55 19.26 -3.48 -23.79
CA ILE A 55 20.52 -3.24 -24.47
C ILE A 55 20.36 -2.03 -25.37
N THR A 56 21.12 -0.97 -25.09
CA THR A 56 21.10 0.28 -25.85
C THR A 56 22.13 0.25 -26.97
N ASP A 57 23.33 -0.21 -26.68
CA ASP A 57 24.40 -0.32 -27.69
C ASP A 57 24.89 -1.78 -27.81
N PRO A 58 24.56 -2.49 -28.91
CA PRO A 58 24.97 -3.86 -29.14
C PRO A 58 26.49 -4.04 -29.21
N LYS A 59 27.21 -3.01 -29.64
CA LYS A 59 28.69 -3.05 -29.76
C LYS A 59 29.32 -3.06 -28.37
N LEU A 60 28.93 -2.13 -27.50
CA LEU A 60 29.44 -2.07 -26.13
C LEU A 60 29.05 -3.33 -25.34
N TYR A 61 27.84 -3.84 -25.54
CA TYR A 61 27.37 -5.08 -24.92
C TYR A 61 28.21 -6.31 -25.31
N CYS A 62 28.65 -6.39 -26.57
CA CYS A 62 29.41 -7.55 -27.05
C CYS A 62 30.91 -7.48 -26.75
N TYR A 63 31.47 -6.28 -26.70
CA TYR A 63 32.91 -6.07 -26.63
C TYR A 63 33.37 -5.34 -25.35
N GLY A 64 32.47 -4.71 -24.63
CA GLY A 64 32.76 -3.98 -23.39
C GLY A 64 33.07 -4.90 -22.21
N VAL A 65 32.30 -6.01 -22.11
CA VAL A 65 32.44 -6.99 -21.00
C VAL A 65 32.28 -8.39 -21.54
N GLU A 66 33.08 -9.32 -21.04
CA GLU A 66 33.05 -10.72 -21.47
C GLU A 66 31.69 -11.39 -21.12
N SER A 67 31.18 -11.17 -19.93
CA SER A 67 29.93 -11.74 -19.44
C SER A 67 29.06 -10.68 -18.76
N PRO A 68 28.29 -9.89 -19.52
CA PRO A 68 27.50 -8.78 -18.99
C PRO A 68 26.51 -9.20 -17.89
N ILE A 69 25.83 -10.33 -18.08
CA ILE A 69 24.84 -10.84 -17.11
C ILE A 69 25.49 -11.17 -15.77
N SER A 70 26.62 -11.89 -15.78
CA SER A 70 27.35 -12.21 -14.55
C SER A 70 27.95 -10.96 -13.89
N ALA A 71 28.33 -9.96 -14.67
CA ALA A 71 28.82 -8.69 -14.16
C ALA A 71 27.69 -7.93 -13.43
N ILE A 72 26.49 -7.87 -14.01
CA ILE A 72 25.30 -7.27 -13.39
C ILE A 72 24.92 -8.04 -12.11
N GLU A 73 24.97 -9.38 -12.13
CA GLU A 73 24.69 -10.22 -10.96
C GLU A 73 25.60 -9.88 -9.78
N ASN A 74 26.91 -9.87 -10.02
CA ASN A 74 27.90 -9.56 -8.98
C ASN A 74 27.80 -8.11 -8.48
N LEU A 75 27.57 -7.17 -9.39
CA LEU A 75 27.37 -5.77 -9.04
C LEU A 75 26.10 -5.58 -8.21
N SER A 76 25.00 -6.20 -8.62
CA SER A 76 23.73 -6.20 -7.90
C SER A 76 23.90 -6.78 -6.49
N ALA A 77 24.57 -7.93 -6.36
CA ALA A 77 24.82 -8.57 -5.07
C ALA A 77 25.68 -7.69 -4.14
N THR A 78 26.70 -7.02 -4.68
CA THR A 78 27.56 -6.13 -3.90
C THR A 78 26.84 -4.87 -3.47
N THR A 79 26.10 -4.25 -4.37
CA THR A 79 25.31 -3.05 -4.10
C THR A 79 24.20 -3.34 -3.09
N LEU A 80 23.51 -4.47 -3.25
CA LEU A 80 22.50 -4.92 -2.31
C LEU A 80 23.07 -5.08 -0.90
N ARG A 81 24.22 -5.74 -0.78
CA ARG A 81 24.90 -5.94 0.51
C ARG A 81 25.25 -4.61 1.18
N ASN A 82 25.74 -3.65 0.43
CA ASN A 82 26.08 -2.33 0.96
C ASN A 82 24.84 -1.59 1.46
N ILE A 83 23.78 -1.52 0.65
CA ILE A 83 22.55 -0.80 1.01
C ILE A 83 21.85 -1.45 2.21
N ILE A 84 21.75 -2.78 2.24
CA ILE A 84 21.09 -3.50 3.33
C ILE A 84 21.93 -3.45 4.61
N GLY A 85 23.26 -3.45 4.51
CA GLY A 85 24.16 -3.32 5.66
C GLY A 85 24.02 -2.01 6.43
N GLU A 86 23.47 -0.97 5.82
CA GLU A 86 23.16 0.32 6.46
C GLU A 86 21.77 0.35 7.11
N LEU A 87 20.90 -0.60 6.78
CA LEU A 87 19.50 -0.62 7.19
C LEU A 87 19.25 -1.64 8.31
N GLU A 88 18.29 -1.33 9.16
CA GLU A 88 17.71 -2.27 10.13
C GLU A 88 16.72 -3.22 9.45
N LEU A 89 16.48 -4.37 10.07
CA LEU A 89 15.59 -5.40 9.54
C LEU A 89 14.19 -4.85 9.19
N ASP A 90 13.56 -4.14 10.11
CA ASP A 90 12.22 -3.57 9.93
C ASP A 90 12.18 -2.55 8.80
N SER A 91 13.23 -1.72 8.69
CA SER A 91 13.40 -0.76 7.61
C SER A 91 13.59 -1.45 6.25
N THR A 92 14.32 -2.56 6.21
CA THR A 92 14.51 -3.34 4.99
C THR A 92 13.20 -3.96 4.48
N LEU A 93 12.34 -4.40 5.39
CA LEU A 93 11.04 -4.99 5.04
C LEU A 93 10.01 -3.95 4.58
N THR A 94 10.07 -2.73 5.14
CA THR A 94 9.08 -1.67 4.88
C THR A 94 9.47 -0.73 3.74
N SER A 95 10.77 -0.52 3.51
CA SER A 95 11.28 0.50 2.56
C SER A 95 11.77 -0.09 1.23
N ARG A 96 11.10 -1.13 0.72
CA ARG A 96 11.49 -1.81 -0.53
C ARG A 96 11.63 -0.86 -1.71
N ASP A 97 10.71 0.07 -1.88
CA ASP A 97 10.73 1.03 -3.00
C ASP A 97 11.95 1.93 -2.98
N THR A 98 12.38 2.36 -1.79
CA THR A 98 13.58 3.17 -1.62
C THR A 98 14.84 2.38 -1.94
N ILE A 99 14.89 1.11 -1.52
CA ILE A 99 16.01 0.20 -1.81
C ILE A 99 16.07 -0.07 -3.32
N ASN A 100 14.95 -0.41 -3.95
CA ASN A 100 14.85 -0.64 -5.40
C ASN A 100 15.35 0.58 -6.20
N ALA A 101 14.93 1.78 -5.80
CA ALA A 101 15.36 3.03 -6.45
C ALA A 101 16.86 3.26 -6.31
N LYS A 102 17.43 3.06 -5.12
CA LYS A 102 18.88 3.21 -4.89
C LYS A 102 19.70 2.21 -5.71
N ILE A 103 19.30 0.93 -5.70
CA ILE A 103 19.99 -0.11 -6.46
C ILE A 103 19.93 0.21 -7.95
N ARG A 104 18.75 0.62 -8.47
CA ARG A 104 18.58 0.99 -9.88
C ARG A 104 19.55 2.08 -10.30
N VAL A 105 19.68 3.15 -9.54
CA VAL A 105 20.54 4.28 -9.88
C VAL A 105 22.02 3.84 -9.95
N ILE A 106 22.49 3.07 -8.98
CA ILE A 106 23.87 2.60 -8.93
C ILE A 106 24.15 1.60 -10.07
N LEU A 107 23.20 0.70 -10.34
CA LEU A 107 23.34 -0.28 -11.42
C LEU A 107 23.33 0.41 -12.79
N ASP A 108 22.41 1.37 -13.03
CA ASP A 108 22.29 2.10 -14.29
C ASP A 108 23.60 2.86 -14.60
N GLU A 109 24.13 3.59 -13.64
CA GLU A 109 25.40 4.30 -13.77
C GLU A 109 26.58 3.35 -14.07
N ALA A 110 26.65 2.22 -13.42
CA ALA A 110 27.73 1.26 -13.60
C ALA A 110 27.61 0.43 -14.89
N THR A 111 26.41 0.24 -15.44
CA THR A 111 26.18 -0.56 -16.65
C THR A 111 26.14 0.27 -17.92
N ASP A 112 26.04 1.60 -17.83
CA ASP A 112 26.05 2.52 -18.96
C ASP A 112 27.27 2.35 -19.88
N PRO A 113 28.53 2.20 -19.37
CA PRO A 113 29.70 1.91 -20.22
C PRO A 113 29.62 0.59 -20.99
N TRP A 114 28.76 -0.32 -20.60
CA TRP A 114 28.54 -1.61 -21.24
C TRP A 114 27.40 -1.59 -22.26
N GLY A 115 26.80 -0.42 -22.49
CA GLY A 115 25.67 -0.25 -23.39
C GLY A 115 24.40 -0.94 -22.90
N ILE A 116 24.23 -1.05 -21.58
CA ILE A 116 23.08 -1.66 -20.92
C ILE A 116 22.40 -0.59 -20.09
N LYS A 117 21.09 -0.42 -20.29
CA LYS A 117 20.26 0.47 -19.49
C LYS A 117 19.40 -0.35 -18.54
N VAL A 118 19.52 -0.08 -17.24
CA VAL A 118 18.69 -0.70 -16.22
C VAL A 118 17.40 0.11 -16.03
N ASN A 119 16.27 -0.45 -16.46
CA ASN A 119 14.98 0.21 -16.36
C ASN A 119 14.43 0.11 -14.95
N ARG A 120 14.46 -1.08 -14.36
CA ARG A 120 13.88 -1.38 -13.05
C ARG A 120 14.63 -2.51 -12.35
N VAL A 121 14.71 -2.39 -11.02
CA VAL A 121 15.20 -3.45 -10.13
C VAL A 121 14.15 -3.69 -9.08
N GLU A 122 13.86 -4.96 -8.80
CA GLU A 122 12.88 -5.33 -7.78
C GLU A 122 13.42 -6.42 -6.86
N LEU A 123 13.19 -6.23 -5.58
CA LEU A 123 13.39 -7.24 -4.55
C LEU A 123 12.18 -8.18 -4.55
N LYS A 124 12.39 -9.43 -4.92
CA LYS A 124 11.35 -10.46 -5.03
C LYS A 124 10.95 -11.00 -3.66
N ASN A 125 11.89 -11.66 -3.00
CA ASN A 125 11.70 -12.24 -1.67
C ASN A 125 12.77 -11.73 -0.71
N ILE A 126 12.36 -11.45 0.52
CA ILE A 126 13.25 -11.17 1.64
C ILE A 126 12.94 -12.22 2.70
N ILE A 127 13.87 -13.13 2.92
CA ILE A 127 13.67 -14.29 3.80
C ILE A 127 14.63 -14.15 4.99
N PRO A 128 14.15 -13.68 6.15
CA PRO A 128 14.94 -13.70 7.38
C PRO A 128 15.03 -15.13 7.96
N PRO A 129 15.92 -15.38 8.93
CA PRO A 129 16.01 -16.66 9.62
C PRO A 129 14.69 -17.04 10.30
N ARG A 130 14.39 -18.34 10.36
CA ARG A 130 13.11 -18.84 10.94
C ARG A 130 12.87 -18.39 12.37
N GLU A 131 13.91 -18.35 13.19
CA GLU A 131 13.80 -17.90 14.59
C GLU A 131 13.29 -16.47 14.71
N ILE A 132 13.72 -15.59 13.81
CA ILE A 132 13.29 -14.20 13.77
C ILE A 132 11.87 -14.09 13.19
N GLN A 133 11.54 -14.88 12.16
CA GLN A 133 10.17 -14.96 11.62
C GLN A 133 9.18 -15.35 12.73
N ASP A 134 9.47 -16.41 13.47
CA ASP A 134 8.62 -16.88 14.57
C ASP A 134 8.47 -15.84 15.68
N ALA A 135 9.55 -15.10 16.01
CA ALA A 135 9.51 -14.02 16.98
C ALA A 135 8.66 -12.84 16.50
N MET A 136 8.83 -12.43 15.23
CA MET A 136 8.05 -11.36 14.60
C MET A 136 6.57 -11.74 14.50
N GLU A 137 6.24 -12.98 14.13
CA GLU A 137 4.86 -13.45 14.08
C GLU A 137 4.18 -13.39 15.45
N LYS A 138 4.89 -13.84 16.51
CA LYS A 138 4.38 -13.75 17.88
C LYS A 138 4.16 -12.30 18.33
N GLN A 139 5.12 -11.43 18.02
CA GLN A 139 5.01 -10.01 18.33
C GLN A 139 3.84 -9.35 17.58
N MET A 140 3.72 -9.61 16.28
CA MET A 140 2.64 -9.07 15.46
C MET A 140 1.27 -9.59 15.90
N LYS A 141 1.19 -10.86 16.33
CA LYS A 141 -0.04 -11.44 16.86
C LYS A 141 -0.44 -10.76 18.17
N ALA A 142 0.48 -10.61 19.11
CA ALA A 142 0.23 -9.93 20.38
C ALA A 142 -0.18 -8.45 20.18
N GLU A 143 0.46 -7.76 19.24
CA GLU A 143 0.10 -6.38 18.89
C GLU A 143 -1.31 -6.27 18.28
N ARG A 144 -1.68 -7.20 17.40
CA ARG A 144 -3.04 -7.26 16.82
C ARG A 144 -4.09 -7.56 17.89
N GLU A 145 -3.85 -8.51 18.76
CA GLU A 145 -4.73 -8.85 19.88
C GLU A 145 -4.91 -7.64 20.83
N ARG A 146 -3.83 -6.93 21.14
CA ARG A 146 -3.89 -5.70 21.92
C ARG A 146 -4.73 -4.61 21.25
N ARG A 147 -4.50 -4.37 19.97
CA ARG A 147 -5.29 -3.38 19.19
C ARG A 147 -6.76 -3.78 19.10
N GLU A 148 -7.04 -5.06 18.88
CA GLU A 148 -8.42 -5.58 18.87
C GLU A 148 -9.12 -5.35 20.20
N ALA A 149 -8.46 -5.67 21.34
CA ALA A 149 -9.03 -5.45 22.66
C ALA A 149 -9.33 -3.97 22.93
N ILE A 150 -8.43 -3.06 22.53
CA ILE A 150 -8.64 -1.61 22.69
C ILE A 150 -9.83 -1.16 21.82
N LEU A 151 -9.85 -1.52 20.55
CA LEU A 151 -10.92 -1.13 19.63
C LEU A 151 -12.29 -1.69 20.08
N ARG A 152 -12.32 -2.91 20.61
CA ARG A 152 -13.52 -3.53 21.16
C ARG A 152 -14.02 -2.74 22.37
N ALA A 153 -13.14 -2.43 23.33
CA ALA A 153 -13.50 -1.66 24.50
C ALA A 153 -13.97 -0.24 24.17
N GLU A 154 -13.32 0.42 23.20
CA GLU A 154 -13.76 1.73 22.70
C GLU A 154 -15.13 1.64 21.98
N GLY A 155 -15.33 0.58 21.20
CA GLY A 155 -16.61 0.32 20.53
C GLY A 155 -17.76 0.09 21.52
N GLU A 156 -17.54 -0.72 22.55
CA GLU A 156 -18.51 -0.97 23.63
C GLU A 156 -18.83 0.32 24.39
N LYS A 157 -17.79 1.10 24.73
CA LYS A 157 -17.98 2.41 25.39
C LYS A 157 -18.83 3.35 24.53
N LYS A 158 -18.49 3.52 23.25
CA LYS A 158 -19.24 4.38 22.33
C LYS A 158 -20.67 3.89 22.14
N SER A 159 -20.87 2.59 21.97
CA SER A 159 -22.19 1.98 21.85
C SER A 159 -23.04 2.24 23.10
N THR A 160 -22.49 2.04 24.29
CA THR A 160 -23.20 2.27 25.57
C THR A 160 -23.58 3.74 25.75
N VAL A 161 -22.67 4.67 25.39
CA VAL A 161 -22.95 6.11 25.46
C VAL A 161 -24.07 6.48 24.48
N LEU A 162 -23.98 6.05 23.21
CA LEU A 162 -25.02 6.34 22.19
C LEU A 162 -26.39 5.78 22.58
N VAL A 163 -26.44 4.58 23.14
CA VAL A 163 -27.70 3.99 23.64
C VAL A 163 -28.26 4.78 24.80
N ALA A 164 -27.41 5.24 25.73
CA ALA A 164 -27.83 6.07 26.85
C ALA A 164 -28.33 7.45 26.40
N GLU A 165 -27.65 8.07 25.44
CA GLU A 165 -28.04 9.35 24.83
C GLU A 165 -29.39 9.19 24.08
N GLY A 166 -29.56 8.15 23.26
CA GLY A 166 -30.80 7.87 22.56
C GLY A 166 -31.96 7.62 23.52
N LYS A 167 -31.77 6.91 24.61
CA LYS A 167 -32.81 6.72 25.65
C LYS A 167 -33.15 8.04 26.34
N LYS A 168 -32.18 8.89 26.65
CA LYS A 168 -32.40 10.21 27.20
C LYS A 168 -33.23 11.09 26.28
N GLU A 169 -32.86 11.13 25.00
CA GLU A 169 -33.54 11.93 23.98
C GLU A 169 -34.97 11.44 23.75
N SER A 170 -35.18 10.13 23.67
CA SER A 170 -36.52 9.52 23.59
C SER A 170 -37.38 9.91 24.78
N ALA A 171 -36.87 9.81 26.01
CA ALA A 171 -37.60 10.17 27.21
C ALA A 171 -37.97 11.67 27.27
N ILE A 172 -37.11 12.55 26.77
CA ILE A 172 -37.39 13.99 26.66
C ILE A 172 -38.51 14.24 25.66
N LEU A 173 -38.43 13.63 24.46
CA LEU A 173 -39.45 13.76 23.42
C LEU A 173 -40.81 13.21 23.86
N ASP A 174 -40.82 12.09 24.57
CA ASP A 174 -42.06 11.51 25.13
C ASP A 174 -42.67 12.46 26.16
N ALA A 175 -41.87 13.03 27.07
CA ALA A 175 -42.35 13.99 28.06
C ALA A 175 -42.87 15.32 27.42
N GLU A 176 -42.22 15.79 26.36
CA GLU A 176 -42.67 16.97 25.59
C GLU A 176 -43.97 16.68 24.85
N ALA A 177 -44.10 15.49 24.25
CA ALA A 177 -45.33 15.07 23.57
C ALA A 177 -46.52 14.94 24.55
N GLU A 178 -46.30 14.38 25.76
CA GLU A 178 -47.31 14.33 26.80
C GLU A 178 -47.73 15.74 27.28
N LYS A 179 -46.76 16.63 27.47
CA LYS A 179 -47.01 18.02 27.83
C LYS A 179 -47.85 18.73 26.75
N GLN A 180 -47.50 18.60 25.48
CA GLN A 180 -48.23 19.19 24.37
C GLN A 180 -49.66 18.61 24.27
N ALA A 181 -49.77 17.29 24.39
CA ALA A 181 -51.09 16.63 24.41
C ALA A 181 -51.98 17.10 25.57
N ALA A 182 -51.39 17.30 26.76
CA ALA A 182 -52.13 17.85 27.91
C ALA A 182 -52.58 19.29 27.71
N ILE A 183 -51.74 20.15 27.13
CA ILE A 183 -52.08 21.55 26.78
C ILE A 183 -53.21 21.59 25.77
N LEU A 184 -53.10 20.83 24.66
CA LEU A 184 -54.12 20.77 23.62
C LEU A 184 -55.48 20.25 24.16
N ARG A 185 -55.47 19.26 25.06
CA ARG A 185 -56.69 18.78 25.71
C ARG A 185 -57.31 19.86 26.61
N ALA A 186 -56.50 20.59 27.36
CA ALA A 186 -56.96 21.68 28.20
C ALA A 186 -57.53 22.85 27.38
N GLU A 187 -56.91 23.19 26.26
CA GLU A 187 -57.38 24.21 25.32
C GLU A 187 -58.71 23.77 24.66
N ALA A 188 -58.84 22.54 24.21
CA ALA A 188 -60.06 21.98 23.64
C ALA A 188 -61.18 21.97 24.67
N HIS A 189 -60.92 21.63 25.94
CA HIS A 189 -61.91 21.71 27.02
C HIS A 189 -62.32 23.14 27.29
N LYS A 190 -61.42 24.10 27.29
CA LYS A 190 -61.70 25.53 27.43
C LYS A 190 -62.61 26.03 26.29
N GLU A 191 -62.34 25.72 25.02
CA GLU A 191 -63.14 26.10 23.88
C GLU A 191 -64.54 25.46 23.93
N ALA A 192 -64.63 24.16 24.26
CA ALA A 192 -65.91 23.48 24.42
C ALA A 192 -66.75 24.14 25.52
N CYS A 193 -66.18 24.53 26.66
CA CYS A 193 -66.82 25.19 27.75
C CYS A 193 -67.29 26.60 27.36
N LEU A 194 -66.49 27.35 26.60
CA LEU A 194 -66.91 28.68 26.10
C LEU A 194 -68.00 28.59 25.08
N LEU A 195 -68.01 27.60 24.20
CA LEU A 195 -69.12 27.37 23.23
C LEU A 195 -70.43 26.96 23.93
N TYR A 196 -70.35 26.19 25.03
CA TYR A 196 -71.53 25.75 25.78
C TYR A 196 -72.08 26.85 26.71
N THR A 197 -71.25 27.79 27.17
CA THR A 197 -71.67 28.92 28.02
C THR A 197 -72.04 30.20 27.23
N SER A 198 -71.76 30.20 25.91
CA SER A 198 -72.23 31.30 25.02
C SER A 198 -73.77 31.26 24.90
N PRO A 199 -74.44 32.36 25.20
CA PRO A 199 -75.90 32.38 25.13
C PRO A 199 -76.40 32.07 23.72
N SER A 200 -77.24 31.06 23.59
CA SER A 200 -77.82 30.67 22.31
C SER A 200 -78.59 31.83 21.71
N PRO A 201 -78.44 32.17 20.43
CA PRO A 201 -79.23 33.23 19.79
C PRO A 201 -80.77 32.91 19.76
N ARG A 202 -81.20 31.77 20.32
CA ARG A 202 -82.57 31.32 20.38
C ARG A 202 -83.27 31.46 21.74
N ASP A 203 -82.58 32.00 22.74
CA ASP A 203 -83.25 32.24 24.00
C ASP A 203 -84.22 33.45 23.86
N PRO A 204 -85.54 33.24 23.97
CA PRO A 204 -86.47 34.34 23.82
C PRO A 204 -86.29 35.26 25.05
N LYS A 205 -85.96 36.52 24.79
CA LYS A 205 -86.01 37.56 25.82
C LYS A 205 -87.42 37.60 26.37
N THR A 206 -87.67 37.03 27.53
CA THR A 206 -88.84 37.30 28.31
C THR A 206 -88.74 38.75 28.76
N SER A 207 -89.45 39.61 28.06
CA SER A 207 -89.75 40.97 28.49
C SER A 207 -90.66 40.94 29.74
N ARG A 208 -90.13 41.42 30.83
CA ARG A 208 -90.85 42.36 31.72
C ARG A 208 -89.88 43.07 32.66
#